data_ec0a62a2b1e3275b02af8be68bee5985
#
_entry.id   ec0a62a2b1e3275b02af8be68bee5985
#
_cell.length_a   1.000
_cell.length_b   1.000
_cell.length_c   1.000
_cell.angle_alpha   90.00
_cell.angle_beta   90.00
_cell.angle_gamma   90.00
#
_symmetry.space_group_name_H-M   'P 1'
#
loop_
_entity.id
_entity.type
_entity.pdbx_description
1 polymer ?
#
loop_
_entity_poly.entity_id
_entity_poly.type
_entity_poly.pdbx_seq_one_letter_code
_entity_poly.pdbx_strand_id
1 'polypeptide(L)'
;CDSVRALDESGVDVVMPIIHFGTEYREMPDSWQEKCVDLLFEAGADVIVGGHPHVVEPMEIREIRNDDGTTRTGYVIYSLGNFISSQRYENGVMKDIGLIMDMDFEKQNGETRLTGWRFAPTYVYWTDDVIGVVPVVEAYENRDAYSFLSEKDWARIEDSYHKTIQTLTKITDCPYNIVDYEYNFEISE
;
A
#
# COMPACT_ATOMS: atom_id res chain seq x y z
N CYS A 1 -6.80 19.38 3.54
CA CYS A 1 -6.81 19.87 2.14
C CYS A 1 -5.99 21.15 1.95
N ASP A 2 -6.06 22.16 2.86
CA ASP A 2 -5.37 23.44 2.67
C ASP A 2 -3.84 23.29 2.56
N SER A 3 -3.23 22.42 3.37
CA SER A 3 -1.78 22.15 3.29
C SER A 3 -1.40 21.44 1.98
N VAL A 4 -2.25 20.54 1.47
CA VAL A 4 -2.04 19.85 0.19
C VAL A 4 -2.11 20.87 -0.95
N ARG A 5 -3.14 21.71 -0.96
CA ARG A 5 -3.28 22.77 -1.97
C ARG A 5 -2.12 23.76 -1.95
N ALA A 6 -1.67 24.17 -0.76
CA ALA A 6 -0.52 25.07 -0.63
C ALA A 6 0.79 24.46 -1.15
N LEU A 7 0.97 23.13 -1.01
CA LEU A 7 2.12 22.42 -1.59
C LEU A 7 2.02 22.34 -3.10
N ASP A 8 0.88 21.98 -3.64
CA ASP A 8 0.62 21.92 -5.08
C ASP A 8 0.86 23.30 -5.73
N GLU A 9 0.25 24.36 -5.19
CA GLU A 9 0.45 25.74 -5.64
C GLU A 9 1.92 26.25 -5.52
N SER A 10 2.72 25.65 -4.66
CA SER A 10 4.15 25.99 -4.52
C SER A 10 5.03 25.42 -5.63
N GLY A 11 4.47 24.52 -6.47
CA GLY A 11 5.16 23.92 -7.59
C GLY A 11 6.16 22.83 -7.20
N VAL A 12 5.92 22.10 -6.11
CA VAL A 12 6.68 20.88 -5.78
C VAL A 12 6.38 19.79 -6.81
N ASP A 13 7.31 18.88 -7.01
CA ASP A 13 7.22 17.85 -8.06
C ASP A 13 6.18 16.77 -7.76
N VAL A 14 5.99 16.42 -6.48
CA VAL A 14 5.04 15.38 -6.02
C VAL A 14 4.44 15.80 -4.68
N VAL A 15 3.14 15.71 -4.56
CA VAL A 15 2.40 15.93 -3.31
C VAL A 15 1.86 14.59 -2.81
N MET A 16 2.44 14.09 -1.70
CA MET A 16 2.10 12.79 -1.14
C MET A 16 1.64 12.90 0.32
N PRO A 17 0.35 13.08 0.59
CA PRO A 17 -0.18 13.04 1.95
C PRO A 17 -0.15 11.62 2.52
N ILE A 18 0.38 11.49 3.75
CA ILE A 18 0.29 10.29 4.57
C ILE A 18 -0.82 10.53 5.60
N ILE A 19 -1.86 9.70 5.58
CA ILE A 19 -3.08 9.94 6.35
C ILE A 19 -3.47 8.76 7.24
N HIS A 20 -3.88 9.06 8.47
CA HIS A 20 -4.36 8.10 9.45
C HIS A 20 -5.88 8.16 9.50
N PHE A 21 -6.58 7.20 8.89
CA PHE A 21 -8.03 7.25 8.67
C PHE A 21 -8.63 5.85 8.46
N GLY A 22 -9.95 5.76 8.50
CA GLY A 22 -10.70 4.53 8.26
C GLY A 22 -11.17 3.83 9.52
N THR A 23 -11.74 2.66 9.36
CA THR A 23 -12.28 1.82 10.44
C THR A 23 -11.34 0.65 10.71
N GLU A 24 -10.94 0.44 11.98
CA GLU A 24 -10.07 -0.66 12.38
C GLU A 24 -10.58 -2.02 11.90
N TYR A 25 -9.66 -2.85 11.40
CA TYR A 25 -9.86 -4.25 11.00
C TYR A 25 -10.82 -4.48 9.83
N ARG A 26 -11.10 -3.45 9.06
CA ARG A 26 -11.90 -3.50 7.86
C ARG A 26 -10.98 -3.58 6.63
N GLU A 27 -11.13 -4.62 5.82
CA GLU A 27 -10.28 -4.89 4.64
C GLU A 27 -10.70 -4.12 3.37
N MET A 28 -11.71 -3.28 3.46
CA MET A 28 -12.16 -2.41 2.37
C MET A 28 -12.36 -1.00 2.90
N PRO A 29 -12.03 0.02 2.14
CA PRO A 29 -12.22 1.39 2.55
C PRO A 29 -13.68 1.67 2.90
N ASP A 30 -13.89 2.52 3.89
CA ASP A 30 -15.22 3.03 4.21
C ASP A 30 -15.50 4.33 3.45
N SER A 31 -16.76 4.76 3.46
CA SER A 31 -17.20 5.96 2.73
C SER A 31 -16.54 7.26 3.22
N TRP A 32 -15.99 7.26 4.42
CA TRP A 32 -15.22 8.39 4.94
C TRP A 32 -13.82 8.43 4.31
N GLN A 33 -13.15 7.27 4.19
CA GLN A 33 -11.87 7.15 3.50
C GLN A 33 -12.02 7.58 2.04
N GLU A 34 -13.01 7.04 1.33
CA GLU A 34 -13.29 7.39 -0.08
C GLU A 34 -13.47 8.90 -0.25
N LYS A 35 -14.29 9.53 0.60
CA LYS A 35 -14.52 10.98 0.58
C LYS A 35 -13.24 11.77 0.90
N CYS A 36 -12.43 11.33 1.84
CA CYS A 36 -11.15 11.98 2.13
C CYS A 36 -10.21 11.92 0.94
N VAL A 37 -10.14 10.78 0.26
CA VAL A 37 -9.33 10.58 -0.96
C VAL A 37 -9.79 11.51 -2.07
N ASP A 38 -11.10 11.64 -2.31
CA ASP A 38 -11.66 12.58 -3.29
C ASP A 38 -11.18 14.01 -3.01
N LEU A 39 -11.35 14.47 -1.77
CA LEU A 39 -10.96 15.82 -1.37
C LEU A 39 -9.44 16.08 -1.43
N LEU A 40 -8.62 15.06 -1.20
CA LEU A 40 -7.16 15.16 -1.29
C LEU A 40 -6.72 15.23 -2.75
N PHE A 41 -7.31 14.44 -3.64
CA PHE A 41 -7.05 14.53 -5.08
C PHE A 41 -7.54 15.86 -5.66
N GLU A 42 -8.71 16.35 -5.28
CA GLU A 42 -9.20 17.69 -5.66
C GLU A 42 -8.29 18.81 -5.15
N ALA A 43 -7.56 18.59 -4.06
CA ALA A 43 -6.61 19.55 -3.51
C ALA A 43 -5.22 19.48 -4.13
N GLY A 44 -4.95 18.57 -5.07
CA GLY A 44 -3.67 18.45 -5.79
C GLY A 44 -2.75 17.32 -5.31
N ALA A 45 -3.24 16.35 -4.52
CA ALA A 45 -2.42 15.19 -4.17
C ALA A 45 -2.15 14.30 -5.39
N ASP A 46 -0.93 13.77 -5.53
CA ASP A 46 -0.54 12.81 -6.57
C ASP A 46 -0.62 11.37 -6.08
N VAL A 47 -0.12 11.14 -4.86
CA VAL A 47 -0.14 9.83 -4.20
C VAL A 47 -0.68 9.96 -2.79
N ILE A 48 -1.60 9.10 -2.38
CA ILE A 48 -2.16 9.07 -1.03
C ILE A 48 -1.78 7.77 -0.35
N VAL A 49 -1.16 7.87 0.83
CA VAL A 49 -0.75 6.72 1.63
C VAL A 49 -1.55 6.67 2.92
N GLY A 50 -2.35 5.63 3.08
CA GLY A 50 -3.22 5.44 4.23
C GLY A 50 -2.68 4.47 5.27
N GLY A 51 -3.19 4.62 6.49
CA GLY A 51 -2.97 3.73 7.62
C GLY A 51 -4.04 3.95 8.67
N HIS A 52 -4.06 3.18 9.74
CA HIS A 52 -5.00 3.09 10.83
C HIS A 52 -5.83 1.79 10.84
N PRO A 53 -6.37 1.23 9.73
CA PRO A 53 -7.17 0.01 9.79
C PRO A 53 -6.45 -1.21 10.37
N HIS A 54 -5.13 -1.16 10.51
CA HIS A 54 -4.29 -2.27 11.00
C HIS A 54 -4.37 -3.55 10.15
N VAL A 55 -4.92 -3.45 8.98
CA VAL A 55 -4.95 -4.47 7.92
C VAL A 55 -4.63 -3.81 6.59
N VAL A 56 -4.16 -4.60 5.65
CA VAL A 56 -3.97 -4.11 4.27
C VAL A 56 -5.34 -3.85 3.66
N GLU A 57 -5.50 -2.68 3.05
CA GLU A 57 -6.65 -2.31 2.23
C GLU A 57 -6.23 -2.17 0.76
N PRO A 58 -7.18 -2.13 -0.19
CA PRO A 58 -6.88 -2.03 -1.61
C PRO A 58 -6.05 -0.81 -1.99
N MET A 59 -5.36 -0.94 -3.11
CA MET A 59 -4.86 0.19 -3.87
C MET A 59 -5.89 0.61 -4.93
N GLU A 60 -5.78 1.85 -5.38
CA GLU A 60 -6.59 2.37 -6.46
C GLU A 60 -5.77 3.33 -7.34
N ILE A 61 -5.95 3.23 -8.65
CA ILE A 61 -5.42 4.14 -9.64
C ILE A 61 -6.60 4.88 -10.24
N ARG A 62 -6.58 6.22 -10.18
CA ARG A 62 -7.69 7.07 -10.62
C ARG A 62 -7.26 8.04 -11.70
N GLU A 63 -8.12 8.22 -12.69
CA GLU A 63 -8.06 9.39 -13.56
C GLU A 63 -8.75 10.58 -12.84
N ILE A 64 -8.01 11.67 -12.67
CA ILE A 64 -8.46 12.88 -11.99
C ILE A 64 -8.58 13.98 -13.03
N ARG A 65 -9.75 14.60 -13.09
CA ARG A 65 -9.98 15.74 -13.98
C ARG A 65 -9.64 17.04 -13.24
N ASN A 66 -8.71 17.79 -13.81
CA ASN A 66 -8.33 19.11 -13.30
C ASN A 66 -9.34 20.18 -13.70
N ASP A 67 -9.33 21.35 -13.03
CA ASP A 67 -10.24 22.47 -13.28
C ASP A 67 -10.06 23.08 -14.69
N ASP A 68 -8.87 22.97 -15.29
CA ASP A 68 -8.56 23.42 -16.64
C ASP A 68 -9.03 22.43 -17.74
N GLY A 69 -9.61 21.29 -17.33
CA GLY A 69 -10.13 20.25 -18.20
C GLY A 69 -9.12 19.20 -18.63
N THR A 70 -7.86 19.30 -18.22
CA THR A 70 -6.85 18.24 -18.37
C THR A 70 -7.11 17.09 -17.41
N THR A 71 -6.48 15.95 -17.65
CA THR A 71 -6.53 14.80 -16.75
C THR A 71 -5.14 14.45 -16.24
N ARG A 72 -5.05 13.90 -15.04
CA ARG A 72 -3.85 13.33 -14.44
C ARG A 72 -4.19 12.01 -13.74
N THR A 73 -3.18 11.20 -13.50
CA THR A 73 -3.35 9.94 -12.75
C THR A 73 -3.01 10.18 -11.28
N GLY A 74 -3.90 9.75 -10.39
CA GLY A 74 -3.68 9.72 -8.95
C GLY A 74 -3.60 8.29 -8.44
N TYR A 75 -2.79 8.08 -7.40
CA TYR A 75 -2.53 6.78 -6.80
C TYR A 75 -2.91 6.79 -5.32
N VAL A 76 -3.60 5.78 -4.85
CA VAL A 76 -3.90 5.62 -3.42
C VAL A 76 -3.71 4.18 -2.97
N ILE A 77 -3.06 4.00 -1.83
CA ILE A 77 -3.14 2.80 -1.00
C ILE A 77 -3.91 3.18 0.27
N TYR A 78 -5.08 2.58 0.47
CA TYR A 78 -5.96 2.94 1.59
C TYR A 78 -5.40 2.55 2.95
N SER A 79 -4.67 1.42 3.05
CA SER A 79 -3.91 1.07 4.25
C SER A 79 -2.75 0.12 3.94
N LEU A 80 -1.57 0.45 4.47
CA LEU A 80 -0.38 -0.41 4.40
C LEU A 80 -0.41 -1.56 5.42
N GLY A 81 -1.41 -1.65 6.30
CA GLY A 81 -1.42 -2.62 7.40
C GLY A 81 -0.40 -2.33 8.49
N ASN A 82 0.10 -3.39 9.14
CA ASN A 82 1.05 -3.29 10.24
C ASN A 82 2.45 -3.76 9.82
N PHE A 83 3.43 -2.85 9.80
CA PHE A 83 4.84 -3.19 9.54
C PHE A 83 5.48 -3.90 10.75
N ILE A 84 5.28 -3.36 11.96
CA ILE A 84 5.65 -3.98 13.22
C ILE A 84 4.59 -3.66 14.27
N SER A 85 4.04 -4.68 14.91
CA SER A 85 2.91 -4.51 15.82
C SER A 85 2.79 -5.69 16.79
N SER A 86 2.19 -5.44 17.96
CA SER A 86 1.75 -6.51 18.87
C SER A 86 0.40 -7.14 18.47
N GLN A 87 -0.26 -6.61 17.47
CA GLN A 87 -1.52 -7.16 16.98
C GLN A 87 -1.28 -8.43 16.18
N ARG A 88 -2.18 -9.40 16.32
CA ARG A 88 -2.03 -10.73 15.73
C ARG A 88 -3.26 -11.11 14.92
N TYR A 89 -3.08 -12.08 14.03
CA TYR A 89 -4.20 -12.73 13.35
C TYR A 89 -5.26 -13.19 14.35
N GLU A 90 -6.49 -12.81 14.10
CA GLU A 90 -7.62 -13.17 14.94
C GLU A 90 -8.90 -13.22 14.12
N ASN A 91 -9.67 -14.30 14.24
CA ASN A 91 -10.99 -14.45 13.60
C ASN A 91 -11.01 -14.15 12.08
N GLY A 92 -9.96 -14.52 11.37
CA GLY A 92 -9.85 -14.27 9.93
C GLY A 92 -9.20 -12.94 9.56
N VAL A 93 -8.97 -12.03 10.51
CA VAL A 93 -8.40 -10.70 10.29
C VAL A 93 -6.87 -10.75 10.35
N MET A 94 -6.22 -10.31 9.26
CA MET A 94 -4.76 -10.39 9.06
C MET A 94 -4.04 -9.16 9.62
N LYS A 95 -4.07 -8.97 10.96
CA LYS A 95 -3.44 -7.84 11.66
C LYS A 95 -1.92 -7.96 11.81
N ASP A 96 -1.37 -9.10 11.46
CA ASP A 96 0.05 -9.44 11.47
C ASP A 96 0.74 -9.27 10.11
N ILE A 97 0.04 -8.66 9.16
CA ILE A 97 0.51 -8.40 7.80
C ILE A 97 0.56 -6.90 7.54
N GLY A 98 1.62 -6.50 6.85
CA GLY A 98 1.81 -5.13 6.38
C GLY A 98 2.48 -5.10 5.01
N LEU A 99 2.75 -3.89 4.54
CA LEU A 99 3.40 -3.62 3.26
C LEU A 99 4.54 -2.63 3.45
N ILE A 100 5.63 -2.85 2.73
CA ILE A 100 6.56 -1.80 2.32
C ILE A 100 6.13 -1.37 0.93
N MET A 101 6.01 -0.07 0.71
CA MET A 101 5.70 0.50 -0.59
C MET A 101 6.96 1.14 -1.15
N ASP A 102 7.25 0.87 -2.41
CA ASP A 102 8.34 1.47 -3.17
C ASP A 102 7.80 2.13 -4.45
N MET A 103 8.30 3.32 -4.76
CA MET A 103 7.85 4.12 -5.89
C MET A 103 9.02 4.79 -6.60
N ASP A 104 9.05 4.64 -7.93
CA ASP A 104 9.98 5.37 -8.78
C ASP A 104 9.29 6.56 -9.43
N PHE A 105 9.92 7.71 -9.36
CA PHE A 105 9.50 8.90 -10.07
C PHE A 105 10.56 9.34 -11.07
N GLU A 106 10.15 9.65 -12.29
CA GLU A 106 11.01 10.22 -13.32
C GLU A 106 10.59 11.65 -13.63
N LYS A 107 11.56 12.57 -13.70
CA LYS A 107 11.32 13.93 -14.14
C LYS A 107 11.90 14.15 -15.53
N GLN A 108 11.02 14.40 -16.51
CA GLN A 108 11.41 14.69 -17.89
C GLN A 108 10.72 15.96 -18.41
N ASN A 109 11.48 16.87 -19.00
CA ASN A 109 10.97 18.15 -19.56
C ASN A 109 10.19 19.02 -18.57
N GLY A 110 10.44 18.89 -17.27
CA GLY A 110 9.75 19.64 -16.21
C GLY A 110 8.50 18.96 -15.66
N GLU A 111 8.08 17.84 -16.22
CA GLU A 111 6.99 17.00 -15.71
C GLU A 111 7.56 15.83 -14.91
N THR A 112 6.97 15.54 -13.76
CA THR A 112 7.31 14.39 -12.92
C THR A 112 6.18 13.37 -13.00
N ARG A 113 6.55 12.10 -13.23
CA ARG A 113 5.60 10.98 -13.35
C ARG A 113 6.04 9.82 -12.47
N LEU A 114 5.08 9.10 -11.93
CA LEU A 114 5.32 7.79 -11.32
C LEU A 114 5.59 6.77 -12.43
N THR A 115 6.74 6.10 -12.38
CA THR A 115 7.18 5.10 -13.38
C THR A 115 7.26 3.68 -12.83
N GLY A 116 7.23 3.53 -11.51
CA GLY A 116 7.19 2.23 -10.83
C GLY A 116 6.40 2.31 -9.54
N TRP A 117 5.52 1.34 -9.30
CA TRP A 117 4.78 1.20 -8.05
C TRP A 117 4.80 -0.26 -7.59
N ARG A 118 5.47 -0.49 -6.47
CA ARG A 118 5.76 -1.83 -5.97
C ARG A 118 5.37 -1.96 -4.51
N PHE A 119 5.04 -3.19 -4.12
CA PHE A 119 4.75 -3.54 -2.74
C PHE A 119 5.44 -4.83 -2.33
N ALA A 120 6.18 -4.79 -1.22
CA ALA A 120 6.71 -5.97 -0.55
C ALA A 120 5.82 -6.31 0.66
N PRO A 121 5.05 -7.40 0.63
CA PRO A 121 4.27 -7.82 1.78
C PRO A 121 5.17 -8.34 2.89
N THR A 122 4.83 -7.98 4.13
CA THR A 122 5.58 -8.33 5.33
C THR A 122 4.70 -9.07 6.34
N TYR A 123 5.30 -9.99 7.08
CA TYR A 123 4.69 -10.70 8.20
C TYR A 123 5.38 -10.30 9.51
N VAL A 124 4.61 -9.98 10.54
CA VAL A 124 5.13 -9.69 11.87
C VAL A 124 5.36 -11.01 12.61
N TYR A 125 6.63 -11.42 12.67
CA TYR A 125 7.08 -12.55 13.47
C TYR A 125 7.21 -12.17 14.95
N TRP A 126 6.68 -13.02 15.81
CA TRP A 126 6.66 -12.74 17.24
C TRP A 126 6.90 -13.99 18.08
N THR A 127 7.87 -13.88 18.99
CA THR A 127 8.07 -14.80 20.10
C THR A 127 8.03 -14.02 21.43
N ASP A 128 8.21 -14.71 22.55
CA ASP A 128 8.30 -14.06 23.87
C ASP A 128 9.51 -13.11 23.98
N ASP A 129 10.57 -13.37 23.20
CA ASP A 129 11.84 -12.64 23.26
C ASP A 129 12.06 -11.70 22.06
N VAL A 130 11.38 -11.91 20.96
CA VAL A 130 11.65 -11.22 19.68
C VAL A 130 10.37 -10.81 18.99
N ILE A 131 10.35 -9.58 18.51
CA ILE A 131 9.43 -9.11 17.48
C ILE A 131 10.25 -8.72 16.25
N GLY A 132 9.87 -9.22 15.09
CA GLY A 132 10.61 -8.99 13.86
C GLY A 132 9.68 -8.92 12.64
N VAL A 133 10.25 -8.57 11.51
CA VAL A 133 9.55 -8.47 10.23
C VAL A 133 10.15 -9.49 9.27
N VAL A 134 9.30 -10.30 8.66
CA VAL A 134 9.66 -11.31 7.67
C VAL A 134 9.09 -10.89 6.31
N PRO A 135 9.91 -10.75 5.26
CA PRO A 135 9.42 -10.50 3.90
C PRO A 135 8.71 -11.75 3.38
N VAL A 136 7.43 -11.59 3.03
CA VAL A 136 6.54 -12.73 2.74
C VAL A 136 6.92 -13.47 1.47
N VAL A 137 7.18 -12.76 0.38
CA VAL A 137 7.49 -13.38 -0.93
C VAL A 137 8.83 -14.11 -0.85
N GLU A 138 9.86 -13.46 -0.30
CA GLU A 138 11.17 -14.07 -0.12
C GLU A 138 11.10 -15.33 0.76
N ALA A 139 10.41 -15.25 1.91
CA ALA A 139 10.28 -16.39 2.81
C ALA A 139 9.52 -17.55 2.14
N TYR A 140 8.47 -17.26 1.38
CA TYR A 140 7.68 -18.26 0.68
C TYR A 140 8.50 -19.01 -0.38
N GLU A 141 9.35 -18.30 -1.13
CA GLU A 141 10.18 -18.87 -2.19
C GLU A 141 11.49 -19.51 -1.68
N ASN A 142 12.02 -19.06 -0.52
CA ASN A 142 13.28 -19.51 0.08
C ASN A 142 13.09 -20.10 1.48
N ARG A 143 12.16 -21.03 1.63
CA ARG A 143 11.73 -21.59 2.90
C ARG A 143 12.84 -22.06 3.83
N ASP A 144 13.91 -22.62 3.26
CA ASP A 144 15.06 -23.15 4.02
C ASP A 144 15.83 -22.06 4.77
N ALA A 145 15.85 -20.82 4.26
CA ALA A 145 16.50 -19.68 4.92
C ALA A 145 15.76 -19.22 6.19
N TYR A 146 14.48 -19.59 6.32
CA TYR A 146 13.59 -19.20 7.42
C TYR A 146 13.21 -20.36 8.33
N SER A 147 14.15 -21.28 8.57
CA SER A 147 13.94 -22.51 9.36
C SER A 147 13.54 -22.26 10.83
N PHE A 148 13.64 -21.03 11.33
CA PHE A 148 13.21 -20.62 12.67
C PHE A 148 11.68 -20.42 12.77
N LEU A 149 10.97 -20.33 11.64
CA LEU A 149 9.53 -20.15 11.61
C LEU A 149 8.80 -21.47 11.94
N SER A 150 7.76 -21.38 12.77
CA SER A 150 6.89 -22.50 13.09
C SER A 150 5.90 -22.81 11.97
N GLU A 151 5.26 -23.98 12.02
CA GLU A 151 4.16 -24.34 11.09
C GLU A 151 3.00 -23.31 11.11
N LYS A 152 2.77 -22.68 12.25
CA LYS A 152 1.77 -21.63 12.39
C LYS A 152 2.18 -20.36 11.64
N ASP A 153 3.45 -19.98 11.71
CA ASP A 153 3.98 -18.83 10.97
C ASP A 153 3.94 -19.10 9.47
N TRP A 154 4.29 -20.32 9.04
CA TRP A 154 4.21 -20.74 7.65
C TRP A 154 2.80 -20.65 7.07
N ALA A 155 1.78 -21.08 7.82
CA ALA A 155 0.39 -20.93 7.41
C ALA A 155 0.00 -19.45 7.22
N ARG A 156 0.56 -18.54 8.04
CA ARG A 156 0.33 -17.10 7.90
C ARG A 156 1.04 -16.51 6.68
N ILE A 157 2.29 -16.93 6.43
CA ILE A 157 3.07 -16.49 5.26
C ILE A 157 2.40 -16.95 3.97
N GLU A 158 1.95 -18.21 3.89
CA GLU A 158 1.23 -18.76 2.74
C GLU A 158 -0.09 -18.02 2.49
N ASP A 159 -0.87 -17.80 3.53
CA ASP A 159 -2.09 -16.99 3.46
C ASP A 159 -1.80 -15.57 2.96
N SER A 160 -0.75 -14.92 3.47
CA SER A 160 -0.36 -13.57 3.08
C SER A 160 0.11 -13.51 1.62
N TYR A 161 0.95 -14.47 1.20
CA TYR A 161 1.43 -14.55 -0.17
C TYR A 161 0.28 -14.58 -1.19
N HIS A 162 -0.78 -15.34 -0.91
CA HIS A 162 -1.92 -15.45 -1.82
C HIS A 162 -2.98 -14.36 -1.67
N LYS A 163 -3.24 -13.88 -0.45
CA LYS A 163 -4.35 -12.97 -0.18
C LYS A 163 -3.99 -11.50 -0.29
N THR A 164 -2.75 -11.13 -0.04
CA THR A 164 -2.35 -9.71 -0.07
C THR A 164 -2.53 -9.12 -1.47
N ILE A 165 -2.08 -9.82 -2.50
CA ILE A 165 -2.27 -9.34 -3.88
C ILE A 165 -3.75 -9.26 -4.26
N GLN A 166 -4.56 -10.22 -3.84
CA GLN A 166 -6.02 -10.19 -4.08
C GLN A 166 -6.68 -8.99 -3.39
N THR A 167 -6.16 -8.58 -2.23
CA THR A 167 -6.66 -7.40 -1.53
C THR A 167 -6.22 -6.13 -2.25
N LEU A 168 -4.95 -6.02 -2.64
CA LEU A 168 -4.43 -4.84 -3.34
C LEU A 168 -5.21 -4.55 -4.63
N THR A 169 -5.56 -5.57 -5.40
CA THR A 169 -6.21 -5.44 -6.71
C THR A 169 -7.74 -5.43 -6.67
N LYS A 170 -8.38 -5.38 -5.50
CA LYS A 170 -9.85 -5.42 -5.38
C LYS A 170 -10.59 -4.26 -6.04
N ILE A 171 -10.00 -3.06 -6.08
CA ILE A 171 -10.61 -1.86 -6.67
C ILE A 171 -10.08 -1.64 -8.09
N THR A 172 -8.76 -1.68 -8.26
CA THR A 172 -8.14 -1.57 -9.57
C THR A 172 -7.52 -2.90 -9.94
N ASP A 173 -8.07 -3.54 -10.98
CA ASP A 173 -7.47 -4.72 -11.58
C ASP A 173 -6.29 -4.27 -12.44
N CYS A 174 -5.09 -4.38 -11.88
CA CYS A 174 -3.85 -3.93 -12.50
C CYS A 174 -2.92 -5.13 -12.71
N PRO A 175 -2.40 -5.36 -13.92
CA PRO A 175 -1.41 -6.40 -14.18
C PRO A 175 -0.18 -6.21 -13.29
N TYR A 176 0.37 -7.29 -12.81
CA TYR A 176 1.57 -7.28 -11.98
C TYR A 176 2.46 -8.48 -12.29
N ASN A 177 3.73 -8.36 -11.93
CA ASN A 177 4.68 -9.46 -11.86
C ASN A 177 5.44 -9.42 -10.52
N ILE A 178 6.16 -10.47 -10.19
CA ILE A 178 7.01 -10.51 -9.00
C ILE A 178 8.46 -10.35 -9.46
N VAL A 179 9.12 -9.30 -8.97
CA VAL A 179 10.55 -9.01 -9.20
C VAL A 179 11.18 -8.63 -7.87
N ASP A 180 12.35 -9.17 -7.54
CA ASP A 180 13.07 -8.89 -6.30
C ASP A 180 12.20 -9.00 -5.03
N TYR A 181 11.29 -10.01 -5.03
CA TYR A 181 10.34 -10.30 -3.94
C TYR A 181 9.24 -9.25 -3.72
N GLU A 182 9.02 -8.37 -4.69
CA GLU A 182 7.96 -7.35 -4.67
C GLU A 182 6.90 -7.61 -5.76
N TYR A 183 5.65 -7.24 -5.47
CA TYR A 183 4.61 -7.13 -6.48
C TYR A 183 4.81 -5.82 -7.25
N ASN A 184 5.23 -5.94 -8.52
CA ASN A 184 5.46 -4.82 -9.43
C ASN A 184 4.23 -4.62 -10.31
N PHE A 185 3.60 -3.47 -10.22
CA PHE A 185 2.40 -3.13 -10.99
C PHE A 185 2.74 -2.40 -12.28
N GLU A 186 2.05 -2.77 -13.36
CA GLU A 186 2.18 -2.09 -14.63
C GLU A 186 1.47 -0.72 -14.54
N ILE A 187 2.23 0.34 -14.76
CA ILE A 187 1.71 1.70 -14.86
C ILE A 187 1.50 1.99 -16.34
N SER A 188 0.23 2.20 -16.75
CA SER A 188 -0.07 2.61 -18.11
C SER A 188 0.43 4.05 -18.35
N GLU A 189 1.10 4.26 -19.48
CA GLU A 189 1.49 5.58 -19.98
C GLU A 189 0.29 6.50 -20.23
#